data_5ae299cbb2a8e15e4b4fe9e9fc4a0059
#
_entry.id   5ae299cbb2a8e15e4b4fe9e9fc4a0059
#
_cell.length_a   1.000
_cell.length_b   1.000
_cell.length_c   1.000
_cell.angle_alpha   90.00
_cell.angle_beta   90.00
_cell.angle_gamma   90.00
#
_symmetry.space_group_name_H-M   'P 1'
#
loop_
_entity.id
_entity.type
_entity.pdbx_description
1 polymer ?
#
loop_
_entity_poly.entity_id
_entity_poly.type
_entity_poly.pdbx_seq_one_letter_code
_entity_poly.pdbx_strand_id
1 'polypeptide(L)'
;MNKIQFSHNKKANLKYLSPSFALMVSALLFFIMLTILPVAVKIPLTSGAVFFWVICFISFLGGTILGSGNRFYMQLKTYPNNHKFVLQVIKILVIVGIIGSILLLIDRYVLRGVSLDTDAMKSREILSQSSASTLSMISVIGYSIGIMSYMMIWVAELKQVRVNLWIKASAFFNLIIVILVSVQLGSRSLLLVILISYLFAWFFTLSIKGARVKLFHIVFTFILIILMAIISSWLIVMRVDLMGLSMLDSISLSGYAEIIEPSEFIFDFLQRDNALTAFTAGLFSLVQYIFHGFYEFSLLFNSFSGEHEMGTRTFWLPLKVLSVISNGSIPIDVFDNSGVREGVYTTYVGPIFIDFGFLSPIVLFFNGLIISLPFRWLMLGKLAWLPATTLVATGALLWPVVNIFESSSGAFLLFGSIIIGLLGECFGKNNVEPNRTLVS
;
A
#
# COMPACT_ATOMS: atom_id res chain seq x y z
N MET A 1 -4.49 -11.78 35.91
CA MET A 1 -5.01 -11.23 34.64
C MET A 1 -5.90 -10.04 34.96
N ASN A 2 -5.39 -8.82 34.88
CA ASN A 2 -6.16 -7.62 35.16
C ASN A 2 -7.23 -7.48 34.07
N LYS A 3 -8.51 -7.59 34.44
CA LYS A 3 -9.63 -7.20 33.60
C LYS A 3 -9.46 -5.72 33.26
N ILE A 4 -9.07 -5.42 32.01
CA ILE A 4 -9.12 -4.06 31.51
C ILE A 4 -10.59 -3.71 31.45
N GLN A 5 -11.13 -3.10 32.50
CA GLN A 5 -12.42 -2.46 32.48
C GLN A 5 -12.30 -1.28 31.51
N PHE A 6 -12.85 -1.44 30.29
CA PHE A 6 -13.07 -0.29 29.42
C PHE A 6 -14.04 0.65 30.18
N SER A 7 -13.51 1.74 30.68
CA SER A 7 -14.35 2.82 31.19
C SER A 7 -15.25 3.26 30.04
N HIS A 8 -16.56 3.21 30.24
CA HIS A 8 -17.62 3.49 29.25
C HIS A 8 -17.52 4.86 28.54
N ASN A 9 -16.54 5.71 28.90
CA ASN A 9 -16.39 7.09 28.43
C ASN A 9 -15.01 7.42 27.84
N LYS A 10 -14.14 6.44 27.52
CA LYS A 10 -12.86 6.77 26.91
C LYS A 10 -13.06 7.06 25.41
N LYS A 11 -12.87 8.32 25.05
CA LYS A 11 -12.79 8.78 23.65
C LYS A 11 -11.36 8.53 23.15
N ALA A 12 -11.17 7.69 22.14
CA ALA A 12 -9.89 7.54 21.46
C ALA A 12 -9.68 8.69 20.47
N ASN A 13 -8.59 9.44 20.62
CA ASN A 13 -8.24 10.48 19.65
C ASN A 13 -7.42 9.85 18.51
N LEU A 14 -8.02 9.76 17.32
CA LEU A 14 -7.41 9.19 16.13
C LEU A 14 -7.02 10.26 15.10
N LYS A 15 -7.04 11.55 15.46
CA LYS A 15 -6.76 12.67 14.56
C LYS A 15 -5.42 12.49 13.81
N TYR A 16 -4.38 12.12 14.54
CA TYR A 16 -3.03 11.96 14.00
C TYR A 16 -2.82 10.68 13.17
N LEU A 17 -3.83 9.83 13.09
CA LEU A 17 -3.83 8.63 12.25
C LEU A 17 -4.81 8.76 11.08
N SER A 18 -5.42 9.93 10.89
CA SER A 18 -6.32 10.17 9.77
C SER A 18 -5.57 10.16 8.43
N PRO A 19 -6.21 9.72 7.33
CA PRO A 19 -5.60 9.79 6.01
C PRO A 19 -5.15 11.20 5.61
N SER A 20 -5.94 12.22 5.98
CA SER A 20 -5.58 13.62 5.72
C SER A 20 -4.34 14.06 6.49
N PHE A 21 -4.15 13.63 7.74
CA PHE A 21 -2.94 13.92 8.49
C PHE A 21 -1.72 13.17 7.92
N ALA A 22 -1.88 11.89 7.58
CA ALA A 22 -0.83 11.11 6.92
C ALA A 22 -0.38 11.75 5.61
N LEU A 23 -1.32 12.25 4.81
CA LEU A 23 -1.06 12.96 3.57
C LEU A 23 -0.27 14.25 3.79
N MET A 24 -0.66 15.08 4.76
CA MET A 24 0.06 16.33 5.07
C MET A 24 1.49 16.06 5.56
N VAL A 25 1.65 15.07 6.46
CA VAL A 25 2.98 14.68 6.97
C VAL A 25 3.85 14.14 5.84
N SER A 26 3.28 13.32 4.96
CA SER A 26 3.98 12.77 3.80
C SER A 26 4.49 13.88 2.86
N ALA A 27 3.62 14.81 2.49
CA ALA A 27 4.01 15.92 1.62
C ALA A 27 5.10 16.79 2.27
N LEU A 28 4.95 17.10 3.56
CA LEU A 28 5.96 17.87 4.30
C LEU A 28 7.32 17.16 4.31
N LEU A 29 7.34 15.88 4.69
CA LEU A 29 8.57 15.09 4.72
C LEU A 29 9.18 14.94 3.32
N PHE A 30 8.36 14.72 2.29
CA PHE A 30 8.80 14.62 0.92
C PHE A 30 9.52 15.90 0.46
N PHE A 31 8.95 17.07 0.68
CA PHE A 31 9.58 18.34 0.29
C PHE A 31 10.82 18.67 1.14
N ILE A 32 10.82 18.38 2.45
CA ILE A 32 12.02 18.54 3.28
C ILE A 32 13.15 17.66 2.74
N MET A 33 12.86 16.39 2.48
CA MET A 33 13.87 15.46 1.96
C MET A 33 14.36 15.87 0.58
N LEU A 34 13.48 16.35 -0.31
CA LEU A 34 13.83 16.84 -1.65
C LEU A 34 14.84 18.00 -1.62
N THR A 35 14.81 18.84 -0.56
CA THR A 35 15.74 19.97 -0.41
C THR A 35 17.09 19.59 0.22
N ILE A 36 17.15 18.48 0.97
CA ILE A 36 18.34 18.08 1.74
C ILE A 36 19.19 17.06 0.98
N LEU A 37 18.56 16.25 0.13
CA LEU A 37 19.24 15.13 -0.52
C LEU A 37 20.27 15.60 -1.55
N PRO A 38 21.47 14.99 -1.57
CA PRO A 38 22.54 15.32 -2.49
C PRO A 38 22.33 14.67 -3.85
N VAL A 39 21.31 15.13 -4.57
CA VAL A 39 20.97 14.66 -5.92
C VAL A 39 21.21 15.74 -6.97
N ALA A 40 21.67 15.35 -8.12
CA ALA A 40 21.69 16.18 -9.32
C ALA A 40 20.45 15.86 -10.17
N VAL A 41 19.74 16.89 -10.60
CA VAL A 41 18.52 16.75 -11.40
C VAL A 41 18.79 17.18 -12.82
N LYS A 42 18.62 16.28 -13.78
CA LYS A 42 18.84 16.56 -15.21
C LYS A 42 17.68 17.30 -15.86
N ILE A 43 16.46 16.94 -15.46
CA ILE A 43 15.24 17.52 -16.01
C ILE A 43 14.60 18.43 -14.95
N PRO A 44 14.60 19.75 -15.13
CA PRO A 44 14.06 20.67 -14.15
C PRO A 44 12.55 20.55 -14.04
N LEU A 45 12.03 20.82 -12.84
CA LEU A 45 10.60 20.95 -12.62
C LEU A 45 10.07 22.22 -13.31
N THR A 46 9.00 22.06 -14.06
CA THR A 46 8.31 23.24 -14.63
C THR A 46 7.31 23.81 -13.64
N SER A 47 7.19 25.13 -13.59
CA SER A 47 6.25 25.82 -12.71
C SER A 47 4.80 25.38 -12.95
N GLY A 48 4.42 25.13 -14.21
CA GLY A 48 3.08 24.63 -14.58
C GLY A 48 2.79 23.26 -13.98
N ALA A 49 3.71 22.29 -14.09
CA ALA A 49 3.56 20.97 -13.54
C ALA A 49 3.48 20.98 -12.00
N VAL A 50 4.35 21.77 -11.35
CA VAL A 50 4.33 21.93 -9.90
C VAL A 50 3.02 22.54 -9.42
N PHE A 51 2.56 23.61 -10.07
CA PHE A 51 1.29 24.26 -9.73
C PHE A 51 0.11 23.30 -9.89
N PHE A 52 0.06 22.56 -10.99
CA PHE A 52 -1.00 21.59 -11.24
C PHE A 52 -0.97 20.46 -10.21
N TRP A 53 0.23 19.94 -9.87
CA TRP A 53 0.39 18.93 -8.84
C TRP A 53 -0.10 19.41 -7.47
N VAL A 54 0.19 20.68 -7.11
CA VAL A 54 -0.29 21.29 -5.86
C VAL A 54 -1.82 21.42 -5.85
N ILE A 55 -2.45 21.80 -6.97
CA ILE A 55 -3.92 21.84 -7.08
C ILE A 55 -4.49 20.42 -6.88
N CYS A 56 -3.91 19.41 -7.51
CA CYS A 56 -4.29 18.02 -7.34
C CYS A 56 -4.17 17.56 -5.88
N PHE A 57 -3.05 17.92 -5.21
CA PHE A 57 -2.83 17.64 -3.80
C PHE A 57 -3.90 18.29 -2.90
N ILE A 58 -4.18 19.59 -3.09
CA ILE A 58 -5.19 20.32 -2.31
C ILE A 58 -6.58 19.72 -2.54
N SER A 59 -6.91 19.35 -3.77
CA SER A 59 -8.19 18.72 -4.12
C SER A 59 -8.35 17.38 -3.43
N PHE A 60 -7.34 16.52 -3.50
CA PHE A 60 -7.35 15.22 -2.81
C PHE A 60 -7.42 15.38 -1.28
N LEU A 61 -6.64 16.31 -0.71
CA LEU A 61 -6.69 16.65 0.70
C LEU A 61 -8.09 17.13 1.13
N GLY A 62 -8.69 18.03 0.36
CA GLY A 62 -10.07 18.50 0.59
C GLY A 62 -11.07 17.35 0.59
N GLY A 63 -10.97 16.45 -0.39
CA GLY A 63 -11.76 15.23 -0.45
C GLY A 63 -11.56 14.33 0.78
N THR A 64 -10.31 14.08 1.18
CA THR A 64 -10.02 13.23 2.35
C THR A 64 -10.52 13.84 3.66
N ILE A 65 -10.45 15.15 3.83
CA ILE A 65 -10.99 15.84 5.02
C ILE A 65 -12.51 15.67 5.08
N LEU A 66 -13.21 15.92 3.98
CA LEU A 66 -14.67 15.80 3.93
C LEU A 66 -15.12 14.35 4.10
N GLY A 67 -14.45 13.39 3.45
CA GLY A 67 -14.77 11.98 3.56
C GLY A 67 -14.50 11.39 4.93
N SER A 68 -13.42 11.81 5.59
CA SER A 68 -13.12 11.42 6.97
C SER A 68 -14.16 11.94 7.98
N GLY A 69 -14.83 13.05 7.67
CA GLY A 69 -15.78 13.73 8.54
C GLY A 69 -15.10 14.46 9.71
N ASN A 70 -15.86 15.30 10.40
CA ASN A 70 -15.35 16.16 11.48
C ASN A 70 -15.17 15.44 12.83
N ARG A 71 -15.33 14.11 12.88
CA ARG A 71 -15.24 13.35 14.12
C ARG A 71 -13.85 12.75 14.26
N PHE A 72 -13.04 13.29 15.14
CA PHE A 72 -11.71 12.76 15.48
C PHE A 72 -11.71 11.88 16.74
N TYR A 73 -12.86 11.82 17.42
CA TYR A 73 -13.01 11.02 18.64
C TYR A 73 -13.93 9.84 18.34
N MET A 74 -13.36 8.66 18.43
CA MET A 74 -14.10 7.42 18.28
C MET A 74 -14.98 7.18 19.50
N GLN A 75 -16.28 7.05 19.28
CA GLN A 75 -17.19 6.52 20.29
C GLN A 75 -17.21 5.00 20.16
N LEU A 76 -16.58 4.31 21.08
CA LEU A 76 -16.72 2.86 21.20
C LEU A 76 -18.15 2.56 21.62
N LYS A 77 -19.04 2.39 20.67
CA LYS A 77 -20.34 1.78 20.97
C LYS A 77 -20.09 0.33 21.38
N THR A 78 -20.63 -0.06 22.51
CA THR A 78 -20.70 -1.48 22.89
C THR A 78 -21.62 -2.17 21.90
N TYR A 79 -21.05 -2.66 20.79
CA TYR A 79 -21.79 -3.57 19.93
C TYR A 79 -22.00 -4.88 20.69
N PRO A 80 -23.19 -5.50 20.58
CA PRO A 80 -23.42 -6.80 21.18
C PRO A 80 -22.28 -7.74 20.74
N ASN A 81 -21.63 -8.33 21.74
CA ASN A 81 -20.42 -9.13 21.57
C ASN A 81 -20.76 -10.45 20.85
N ASN A 82 -20.90 -10.41 19.54
CA ASN A 82 -20.98 -11.65 18.78
C ASN A 82 -19.58 -12.24 18.57
N HIS A 83 -19.00 -12.73 19.67
CA HIS A 83 -17.67 -13.35 19.68
C HIS A 83 -17.54 -14.49 18.67
N LYS A 84 -18.62 -15.31 18.53
CA LYS A 84 -18.65 -16.42 17.58
C LYS A 84 -18.47 -15.94 16.14
N PHE A 85 -19.16 -14.86 15.80
CA PHE A 85 -19.11 -14.32 14.45
C PHE A 85 -17.72 -13.78 14.09
N VAL A 86 -17.12 -12.93 14.95
CA VAL A 86 -15.75 -12.40 14.72
C VAL A 86 -14.76 -13.55 14.53
N LEU A 87 -14.87 -14.60 15.33
CA LEU A 87 -14.01 -15.78 15.21
C LEU A 87 -14.23 -16.55 13.89
N GLN A 88 -15.48 -16.66 13.43
CA GLN A 88 -15.81 -17.31 12.14
C GLN A 88 -15.24 -16.53 10.98
N VAL A 89 -15.39 -15.19 10.95
CA VAL A 89 -14.80 -14.33 9.92
C VAL A 89 -13.29 -14.52 9.87
N ILE A 90 -12.60 -14.46 11.01
CA ILE A 90 -11.14 -14.64 11.04
C ILE A 90 -10.76 -16.03 10.50
N LYS A 91 -11.46 -17.09 10.89
CA LYS A 91 -11.19 -18.45 10.37
C LYS A 91 -11.33 -18.51 8.85
N ILE A 92 -12.41 -17.95 8.29
CA ILE A 92 -12.64 -17.92 6.85
C ILE A 92 -11.50 -17.16 6.15
N LEU A 93 -11.14 -15.97 6.65
CA LEU A 93 -10.07 -15.16 6.08
C LEU A 93 -8.72 -15.89 6.10
N VAL A 94 -8.40 -16.58 7.19
CA VAL A 94 -7.16 -17.37 7.31
C VAL A 94 -7.17 -18.54 6.33
N ILE A 95 -8.27 -19.26 6.20
CA ILE A 95 -8.39 -20.39 5.26
C ILE A 95 -8.24 -19.90 3.82
N VAL A 96 -8.96 -18.83 3.44
CA VAL A 96 -8.86 -18.22 2.11
C VAL A 96 -7.42 -17.78 1.83
N GLY A 97 -6.78 -17.16 2.82
CA GLY A 97 -5.38 -16.75 2.72
C GLY A 97 -4.42 -17.89 2.48
N ILE A 98 -4.56 -19.00 3.24
CA ILE A 98 -3.72 -20.19 3.08
C ILE A 98 -3.92 -20.81 1.70
N ILE A 99 -5.17 -20.97 1.27
CA ILE A 99 -5.48 -21.47 -0.08
C ILE A 99 -4.84 -20.54 -1.13
N GLY A 100 -5.01 -19.24 -1.02
CA GLY A 100 -4.41 -18.26 -1.93
C GLY A 100 -2.88 -18.35 -1.96
N SER A 101 -2.24 -18.50 -0.81
CA SER A 101 -0.78 -18.65 -0.73
C SER A 101 -0.29 -19.97 -1.34
N ILE A 102 -1.00 -21.07 -1.12
CA ILE A 102 -0.69 -22.36 -1.75
C ILE A 102 -0.84 -22.29 -3.27
N LEU A 103 -1.94 -21.70 -3.75
CA LEU A 103 -2.17 -21.50 -5.18
C LEU A 103 -1.09 -20.61 -5.81
N LEU A 104 -0.60 -19.61 -5.09
CA LEU A 104 0.51 -18.76 -5.52
C LEU A 104 1.80 -19.58 -5.70
N LEU A 105 2.11 -20.45 -4.74
CA LEU A 105 3.28 -21.32 -4.82
C LEU A 105 3.15 -22.31 -5.99
N ILE A 106 1.99 -22.91 -6.17
CA ILE A 106 1.72 -23.83 -7.30
C ILE A 106 1.86 -23.09 -8.64
N ASP A 107 1.25 -21.90 -8.79
CA ASP A 107 1.35 -21.10 -10.02
C ASP A 107 2.80 -20.80 -10.37
N ARG A 108 3.61 -20.41 -9.42
CA ARG A 108 4.99 -19.98 -9.67
C ARG A 108 5.97 -21.12 -9.86
N TYR A 109 5.97 -22.08 -8.92
CA TYR A 109 7.00 -23.12 -8.89
C TYR A 109 6.64 -24.34 -9.75
N VAL A 110 5.35 -24.67 -9.86
CA VAL A 110 4.91 -25.85 -10.63
C VAL A 110 4.52 -25.47 -12.05
N LEU A 111 3.65 -24.47 -12.23
CA LEU A 111 3.11 -24.15 -13.56
C LEU A 111 4.07 -23.30 -14.40
N ARG A 112 4.74 -22.33 -13.79
CA ARG A 112 5.65 -21.41 -14.52
C ARG A 112 7.11 -21.82 -14.41
N GLY A 113 7.44 -22.85 -13.64
CA GLY A 113 8.78 -23.41 -13.56
C GLY A 113 9.83 -22.48 -12.92
N VAL A 114 9.41 -21.52 -12.09
CA VAL A 114 10.36 -20.73 -11.28
C VAL A 114 10.98 -21.66 -10.26
N SER A 115 12.29 -21.83 -10.25
CA SER A 115 12.98 -22.62 -9.21
C SER A 115 13.37 -21.73 -8.03
N LEU A 116 13.58 -22.33 -6.86
CA LEU A 116 14.04 -21.62 -5.67
C LEU A 116 15.45 -21.03 -5.86
N ASP A 117 16.27 -21.69 -6.68
CA ASP A 117 17.64 -21.28 -7.01
C ASP A 117 17.66 -20.20 -8.13
N THR A 118 16.50 -19.90 -8.72
CA THR A 118 16.42 -18.90 -9.79
C THR A 118 16.54 -17.50 -9.19
N ASP A 119 17.45 -16.71 -9.73
CA ASP A 119 17.59 -15.32 -9.31
C ASP A 119 16.31 -14.48 -9.56
N ALA A 120 16.24 -13.33 -8.90
CA ALA A 120 15.04 -12.49 -8.96
C ALA A 120 14.76 -11.93 -10.37
N MET A 121 15.79 -11.73 -11.21
CA MET A 121 15.62 -11.24 -12.58
C MET A 121 15.06 -12.31 -13.48
N LYS A 122 15.68 -13.46 -13.50
CA LYS A 122 15.23 -14.61 -14.29
C LYS A 122 13.84 -15.06 -13.88
N SER A 123 13.54 -15.02 -12.57
CA SER A 123 12.19 -15.27 -12.06
C SER A 123 11.17 -14.29 -12.62
N ARG A 124 11.52 -13.00 -12.72
CA ARG A 124 10.66 -11.97 -13.32
C ARG A 124 10.51 -12.15 -14.82
N GLU A 125 11.58 -12.48 -15.51
CA GLU A 125 11.54 -12.75 -16.94
C GLU A 125 10.60 -13.91 -17.26
N ILE A 126 10.74 -15.04 -16.56
CA ILE A 126 9.83 -16.19 -16.69
C ILE A 126 8.38 -15.77 -16.43
N LEU A 127 8.13 -14.95 -15.40
CA LEU A 127 6.80 -14.49 -15.07
C LEU A 127 6.25 -13.46 -16.07
N SER A 128 7.09 -12.65 -16.72
CA SER A 128 6.67 -11.68 -17.72
C SER A 128 6.36 -12.33 -19.07
N GLN A 129 7.11 -13.36 -19.45
CA GLN A 129 6.90 -14.11 -20.70
C GLN A 129 5.66 -15.00 -20.65
N SER A 130 5.22 -15.39 -19.45
CA SER A 130 4.04 -16.22 -19.28
C SER A 130 2.78 -15.35 -19.05
N SER A 131 1.71 -15.62 -19.81
CA SER A 131 0.41 -14.95 -19.57
C SER A 131 -0.07 -15.20 -18.13
N ALA A 132 -0.73 -14.21 -17.54
CA ALA A 132 -1.33 -14.37 -16.21
C ALA A 132 -2.39 -15.46 -16.26
N SER A 133 -2.20 -16.55 -15.50
CA SER A 133 -3.17 -17.64 -15.40
C SER A 133 -4.36 -17.22 -14.53
N THR A 134 -5.53 -17.82 -14.75
CA THR A 134 -6.68 -17.67 -13.85
C THR A 134 -6.32 -18.04 -12.41
N LEU A 135 -5.44 -19.06 -12.26
CA LEU A 135 -4.93 -19.48 -10.96
C LEU A 135 -4.12 -18.36 -10.27
N SER A 136 -3.30 -17.63 -11.03
CA SER A 136 -2.56 -16.47 -10.54
C SER A 136 -3.50 -15.38 -10.02
N MET A 137 -4.59 -15.08 -10.72
CA MET A 137 -5.58 -14.10 -10.28
C MET A 137 -6.26 -14.53 -8.96
N ILE A 138 -6.73 -15.78 -8.89
CA ILE A 138 -7.36 -16.32 -7.67
C ILE A 138 -6.37 -16.29 -6.50
N SER A 139 -5.11 -16.64 -6.76
CA SER A 139 -4.07 -16.63 -5.72
C SER A 139 -3.82 -15.25 -5.17
N VAL A 140 -3.76 -14.23 -6.03
CA VAL A 140 -3.52 -12.82 -5.62
C VAL A 140 -4.67 -12.30 -4.76
N ILE A 141 -5.91 -12.62 -5.09
CA ILE A 141 -7.08 -12.28 -4.26
C ILE A 141 -6.98 -12.99 -2.91
N GLY A 142 -6.73 -14.29 -2.93
CA GLY A 142 -6.68 -15.13 -1.73
C GLY A 142 -5.60 -14.70 -0.75
N TYR A 143 -4.34 -14.55 -1.18
CA TYR A 143 -3.27 -14.14 -0.26
C TYR A 143 -3.44 -12.70 0.23
N SER A 144 -4.01 -11.80 -0.58
CA SER A 144 -4.29 -10.43 -0.18
C SER A 144 -5.30 -10.39 0.99
N ILE A 145 -6.36 -11.20 0.91
CA ILE A 145 -7.31 -11.40 2.02
C ILE A 145 -6.58 -12.00 3.23
N GLY A 146 -5.69 -12.97 2.99
CA GLY A 146 -4.91 -13.62 4.04
C GLY A 146 -4.02 -12.67 4.82
N ILE A 147 -3.35 -11.73 4.16
CA ILE A 147 -2.58 -10.67 4.81
C ILE A 147 -3.46 -9.89 5.79
N MET A 148 -4.66 -9.52 5.37
CA MET A 148 -5.58 -8.75 6.20
C MET A 148 -6.11 -9.55 7.40
N SER A 149 -6.09 -10.88 7.35
CA SER A 149 -6.58 -11.75 8.42
C SER A 149 -5.84 -11.53 9.74
N TYR A 150 -4.54 -11.23 9.70
CA TYR A 150 -3.76 -10.95 10.90
C TYR A 150 -4.19 -9.61 11.56
N MET A 151 -4.54 -8.58 10.79
CA MET A 151 -5.10 -7.33 11.35
C MET A 151 -6.45 -7.58 12.03
N MET A 152 -7.25 -8.52 11.53
CA MET A 152 -8.51 -8.89 12.15
C MET A 152 -8.31 -9.61 13.50
N ILE A 153 -7.17 -10.24 13.75
CA ILE A 153 -6.82 -10.74 15.08
C ILE A 153 -6.72 -9.59 16.08
N TRP A 154 -6.12 -8.45 15.70
CA TRP A 154 -6.10 -7.27 16.56
C TRP A 154 -7.49 -6.68 16.80
N VAL A 155 -8.37 -6.72 15.78
CA VAL A 155 -9.79 -6.36 15.97
C VAL A 155 -10.47 -7.29 16.97
N ALA A 156 -10.20 -8.59 16.93
CA ALA A 156 -10.71 -9.55 17.91
C ALA A 156 -10.21 -9.24 19.33
N GLU A 157 -8.93 -8.91 19.48
CA GLU A 157 -8.36 -8.51 20.78
C GLU A 157 -9.01 -7.23 21.31
N LEU A 158 -9.30 -6.26 20.44
CA LEU A 158 -10.05 -5.05 20.82
C LEU A 158 -11.48 -5.39 21.32
N LYS A 159 -12.10 -6.41 20.75
CA LYS A 159 -13.42 -6.93 21.17
C LYS A 159 -13.33 -7.95 22.31
N GLN A 160 -12.16 -8.17 22.90
CA GLN A 160 -11.90 -9.18 23.94
C GLN A 160 -12.24 -10.63 23.53
N VAL A 161 -12.22 -10.90 22.22
CA VAL A 161 -12.41 -12.25 21.68
C VAL A 161 -11.09 -13.00 21.76
N ARG A 162 -11.08 -14.18 22.41
CA ARG A 162 -9.91 -15.05 22.46
C ARG A 162 -9.78 -15.79 21.12
N VAL A 163 -8.70 -15.52 20.39
CA VAL A 163 -8.35 -16.25 19.18
C VAL A 163 -7.38 -17.37 19.53
N ASN A 164 -7.66 -18.58 19.06
CA ASN A 164 -6.80 -19.74 19.29
C ASN A 164 -5.41 -19.51 18.70
N LEU A 165 -4.38 -20.05 19.37
CA LEU A 165 -2.99 -19.97 18.94
C LEU A 165 -2.78 -20.49 17.52
N TRP A 166 -3.43 -21.60 17.16
CA TRP A 166 -3.35 -22.18 15.81
C TRP A 166 -3.84 -21.21 14.72
N ILE A 167 -4.91 -20.47 14.96
CA ILE A 167 -5.41 -19.47 14.02
C ILE A 167 -4.41 -18.31 13.89
N LYS A 168 -3.82 -17.88 15.01
CA LYS A 168 -2.77 -16.83 14.98
C LYS A 168 -1.53 -17.30 14.22
N ALA A 169 -1.08 -18.52 14.48
CA ALA A 169 0.07 -19.12 13.81
C ALA A 169 -0.19 -19.28 12.29
N SER A 170 -1.37 -19.74 11.90
CA SER A 170 -1.74 -19.89 10.49
C SER A 170 -1.83 -18.53 9.77
N ALA A 171 -2.39 -17.52 10.40
CA ALA A 171 -2.41 -16.16 9.83
C ALA A 171 -1.01 -15.56 9.70
N PHE A 172 -0.13 -15.80 10.67
CA PHE A 172 1.27 -15.38 10.64
C PHE A 172 2.06 -16.14 9.58
N PHE A 173 1.84 -17.45 9.44
CA PHE A 173 2.46 -18.25 8.40
C PHE A 173 2.11 -17.77 6.99
N ASN A 174 0.83 -17.43 6.78
CA ASN A 174 0.40 -16.85 5.52
C ASN A 174 1.13 -15.53 5.19
N LEU A 175 1.29 -14.66 6.19
CA LEU A 175 2.07 -13.42 6.03
C LEU A 175 3.54 -13.72 5.67
N ILE A 176 4.16 -14.70 6.31
CA ILE A 176 5.55 -15.12 6.02
C ILE A 176 5.68 -15.59 4.58
N ILE A 177 4.78 -16.47 4.10
CA ILE A 177 4.83 -16.95 2.71
C ILE A 177 4.83 -15.77 1.73
N VAL A 178 3.94 -14.81 1.90
CA VAL A 178 3.85 -13.65 1.02
C VAL A 178 5.12 -12.79 1.07
N ILE A 179 5.70 -12.61 2.26
CA ILE A 179 6.98 -11.91 2.42
C ILE A 179 8.10 -12.63 1.69
N LEU A 180 8.25 -13.94 1.89
CA LEU A 180 9.30 -14.74 1.24
C LEU A 180 9.19 -14.70 -0.29
N VAL A 181 7.98 -14.87 -0.81
CA VAL A 181 7.74 -14.78 -2.25
C VAL A 181 8.02 -13.36 -2.79
N SER A 182 7.72 -12.33 -2.01
CA SER A 182 8.02 -10.94 -2.39
C SER A 182 9.52 -10.67 -2.40
N VAL A 183 10.26 -11.20 -1.43
CA VAL A 183 11.73 -11.11 -1.36
C VAL A 183 12.37 -11.83 -2.55
N GLN A 184 11.94 -13.04 -2.86
CA GLN A 184 12.45 -13.81 -4.00
C GLN A 184 12.28 -13.07 -5.32
N LEU A 185 11.15 -12.39 -5.51
CA LEU A 185 10.93 -11.53 -6.68
C LEU A 185 11.62 -10.17 -6.58
N GLY A 186 12.28 -9.89 -5.45
CA GLY A 186 12.82 -8.58 -5.13
C GLY A 186 11.75 -7.48 -5.19
N SER A 187 10.49 -7.77 -4.86
CA SER A 187 9.40 -6.79 -4.82
C SER A 187 9.46 -6.02 -3.50
N ARG A 188 9.97 -4.80 -3.56
CA ARG A 188 10.10 -3.91 -2.38
C ARG A 188 8.80 -3.20 -2.04
N SER A 189 8.04 -2.82 -3.05
CA SER A 189 6.82 -2.03 -2.88
C SER A 189 5.76 -2.74 -2.03
N LEU A 190 5.51 -4.04 -2.29
CA LEU A 190 4.55 -4.81 -1.51
C LEU A 190 4.98 -4.95 -0.04
N LEU A 191 6.27 -5.21 0.21
CA LEU A 191 6.82 -5.29 1.57
C LEU A 191 6.65 -3.97 2.32
N LEU A 192 6.92 -2.85 1.66
CA LEU A 192 6.75 -1.51 2.25
C LEU A 192 5.28 -1.23 2.57
N VAL A 193 4.37 -1.53 1.65
CA VAL A 193 2.91 -1.35 1.87
C VAL A 193 2.43 -2.20 3.05
N ILE A 194 2.84 -3.46 3.14
CA ILE A 194 2.49 -4.35 4.25
C ILE A 194 3.03 -3.75 5.56
N LEU A 195 4.31 -3.43 5.64
CA LEU A 195 4.93 -2.89 6.86
C LEU A 195 4.22 -1.63 7.34
N ILE A 196 4.03 -0.64 6.47
CA ILE A 196 3.40 0.64 6.83
C ILE A 196 1.95 0.40 7.27
N SER A 197 1.20 -0.47 6.57
CA SER A 197 -0.18 -0.79 6.94
C SER A 197 -0.27 -1.46 8.32
N TYR A 198 0.68 -2.35 8.65
CA TYR A 198 0.75 -2.97 9.98
C TYR A 198 1.15 -1.98 11.08
N LEU A 199 2.05 -1.04 10.79
CA LEU A 199 2.39 0.03 11.71
C LEU A 199 1.16 0.91 12.00
N PHE A 200 0.41 1.32 10.97
CA PHE A 200 -0.85 2.04 11.17
C PHE A 200 -1.84 1.22 11.99
N ALA A 201 -2.04 -0.07 11.67
CA ALA A 201 -2.95 -0.94 12.41
C ALA A 201 -2.55 -1.04 13.90
N TRP A 202 -1.25 -1.12 14.18
CA TRP A 202 -0.72 -1.13 15.53
C TRP A 202 -1.02 0.18 16.28
N PHE A 203 -0.71 1.34 15.67
CA PHE A 203 -1.00 2.64 16.27
C PHE A 203 -2.50 2.89 16.45
N PHE A 204 -3.34 2.49 15.49
CA PHE A 204 -4.79 2.54 15.65
C PHE A 204 -5.25 1.69 16.85
N THR A 205 -4.74 0.48 16.96
CA THR A 205 -5.08 -0.44 18.05
C THR A 205 -4.67 0.13 19.41
N LEU A 206 -3.46 0.69 19.52
CA LEU A 206 -2.99 1.37 20.74
C LEU A 206 -3.88 2.55 21.10
N SER A 207 -4.21 3.40 20.13
CA SER A 207 -5.04 4.58 20.34
C SER A 207 -6.47 4.20 20.75
N ILE A 208 -7.05 3.16 20.13
CA ILE A 208 -8.38 2.65 20.49
C ILE A 208 -8.38 2.06 21.89
N LYS A 209 -7.31 1.36 22.30
CA LYS A 209 -7.13 0.89 23.69
C LYS A 209 -6.93 2.04 24.70
N GLY A 210 -6.77 3.27 24.23
CA GLY A 210 -6.45 4.43 25.06
C GLY A 210 -5.05 4.34 25.67
N ALA A 211 -4.17 3.52 25.06
CA ALA A 211 -2.77 3.43 25.47
C ALA A 211 -2.02 4.66 24.97
N ARG A 212 -1.15 5.22 25.83
CA ARG A 212 -0.27 6.31 25.41
C ARG A 212 0.83 5.77 24.52
N VAL A 213 1.10 6.45 23.41
CA VAL A 213 2.29 6.18 22.60
C VAL A 213 3.51 6.55 23.44
N LYS A 214 4.33 5.55 23.78
CA LYS A 214 5.56 5.72 24.55
C LYS A 214 6.74 5.91 23.59
N LEU A 215 7.83 6.48 24.08
CA LEU A 215 9.07 6.62 23.29
C LEU A 215 9.51 5.29 22.67
N PHE A 216 9.35 4.19 23.38
CA PHE A 216 9.65 2.84 22.86
C PHE A 216 8.93 2.54 21.54
N HIS A 217 7.66 2.91 21.39
CA HIS A 217 6.90 2.66 20.15
C HIS A 217 7.48 3.47 18.97
N ILE A 218 7.91 4.70 19.24
CA ILE A 218 8.53 5.58 18.24
C ILE A 218 9.89 5.01 17.82
N VAL A 219 10.73 4.67 18.79
CA VAL A 219 12.07 4.09 18.53
C VAL A 219 11.95 2.77 17.79
N PHE A 220 11.03 1.89 18.20
CA PHE A 220 10.80 0.62 17.51
C PHE A 220 10.34 0.83 16.05
N THR A 221 9.43 1.77 15.81
CA THR A 221 9.00 2.12 14.44
C THR A 221 10.19 2.62 13.61
N PHE A 222 11.03 3.46 14.18
CA PHE A 222 12.21 3.98 13.50
C PHE A 222 13.21 2.88 13.17
N ILE A 223 13.45 1.94 14.10
CA ILE A 223 14.28 0.75 13.86
C ILE A 223 13.71 -0.10 12.70
N LEU A 224 12.39 -0.31 12.65
CA LEU A 224 11.78 -1.06 11.56
C LEU A 224 11.93 -0.35 10.20
N ILE A 225 11.82 0.97 10.16
CA ILE A 225 12.04 1.76 8.92
C ILE A 225 13.49 1.62 8.46
N ILE A 226 14.46 1.76 9.38
CA ILE A 226 15.88 1.58 9.07
C ILE A 226 16.15 0.15 8.57
N LEU A 227 15.61 -0.85 9.24
CA LEU A 227 15.76 -2.25 8.83
C LEU A 227 15.21 -2.49 7.42
N MET A 228 14.06 -1.90 7.10
CA MET A 228 13.50 -1.98 5.74
C MET A 228 14.36 -1.28 4.70
N ALA A 229 14.98 -0.14 5.04
CA ALA A 229 15.93 0.55 4.15
C ALA A 229 17.17 -0.33 3.91
N ILE A 230 17.69 -0.96 4.95
CA ILE A 230 18.83 -1.90 4.84
C ILE A 230 18.47 -3.09 3.96
N ILE A 231 17.33 -3.75 4.20
CA ILE A 231 16.88 -4.89 3.39
C ILE A 231 16.68 -4.46 1.92
N SER A 232 16.06 -3.31 1.70
CA SER A 232 15.85 -2.79 0.35
C SER A 232 17.16 -2.49 -0.38
N SER A 233 18.15 -1.90 0.30
CA SER A 233 19.48 -1.67 -0.24
C SER A 233 20.20 -2.99 -0.55
N TRP A 234 20.16 -3.93 0.36
CA TRP A 234 20.75 -5.26 0.16
C TRP A 234 20.14 -5.99 -1.04
N LEU A 235 18.83 -5.93 -1.22
CA LEU A 235 18.14 -6.51 -2.39
C LEU A 235 18.59 -5.84 -3.72
N ILE A 236 18.94 -4.57 -3.70
CA ILE A 236 19.48 -3.89 -4.88
C ILE A 236 20.87 -4.41 -5.17
N VAL A 237 21.76 -4.44 -4.15
CA VAL A 237 23.13 -4.93 -4.28
C VAL A 237 23.14 -6.34 -4.85
N MET A 238 22.36 -7.25 -4.27
CA MET A 238 22.26 -8.63 -4.79
C MET A 238 21.83 -8.69 -6.26
N ARG A 239 20.92 -7.82 -6.68
CA ARG A 239 20.51 -7.80 -8.11
C ARG A 239 21.62 -7.33 -9.03
N VAL A 240 22.34 -6.31 -8.61
CA VAL A 240 23.44 -5.74 -9.39
C VAL A 240 24.55 -6.76 -9.56
N ASP A 241 24.91 -7.47 -8.49
CA ASP A 241 25.89 -8.56 -8.52
C ASP A 241 25.48 -9.69 -9.49
N LEU A 242 24.18 -10.07 -9.46
CA LEU A 242 23.64 -11.09 -10.37
C LEU A 242 23.65 -10.65 -11.84
N MET A 243 23.58 -9.34 -12.11
CA MET A 243 23.70 -8.79 -13.46
C MET A 243 25.13 -8.69 -13.95
N GLY A 244 26.13 -8.90 -13.08
CA GLY A 244 27.55 -8.65 -13.38
C GLY A 244 27.87 -7.19 -13.65
N LEU A 245 27.05 -6.27 -13.13
CA LEU A 245 27.23 -4.82 -13.29
C LEU A 245 28.00 -4.26 -12.09
N SER A 246 28.74 -3.19 -12.31
CA SER A 246 29.21 -2.38 -11.18
C SER A 246 28.03 -1.64 -10.53
N MET A 247 28.16 -1.26 -9.24
CA MET A 247 27.13 -0.47 -8.56
C MET A 247 26.87 0.87 -9.25
N LEU A 248 27.93 1.48 -9.77
CA LEU A 248 27.84 2.74 -10.51
C LEU A 248 27.09 2.56 -11.83
N ASP A 249 27.40 1.50 -12.59
CA ASP A 249 26.70 1.20 -13.84
C ASP A 249 25.22 0.93 -13.58
N SER A 250 24.89 0.21 -12.51
CA SER A 250 23.51 -0.06 -12.15
C SER A 250 22.70 1.21 -11.84
N ILE A 251 23.32 2.18 -11.16
CA ILE A 251 22.69 3.48 -10.90
C ILE A 251 22.52 4.25 -12.21
N SER A 252 23.55 4.29 -13.03
CA SER A 252 23.58 5.05 -14.29
C SER A 252 22.67 4.47 -15.37
N LEU A 253 22.51 3.15 -15.41
CA LEU A 253 21.64 2.43 -16.35
C LEU A 253 20.20 2.30 -15.86
N SER A 254 19.90 2.74 -14.64
CA SER A 254 18.53 2.72 -14.16
C SER A 254 17.66 3.71 -14.95
N GLY A 255 16.42 3.36 -15.27
CA GLY A 255 15.49 4.30 -15.91
C GLY A 255 15.29 5.61 -15.13
N TYR A 256 15.64 5.64 -13.84
CA TYR A 256 15.57 6.83 -12.99
C TYR A 256 16.75 7.79 -13.21
N ALA A 257 17.89 7.28 -13.68
CA ALA A 257 19.11 8.08 -13.90
C ALA A 257 18.97 9.08 -15.05
N GLU A 258 18.00 8.91 -15.92
CA GLU A 258 17.68 9.91 -16.93
C GLU A 258 17.20 11.23 -16.31
N ILE A 259 16.70 11.19 -15.08
CA ILE A 259 16.15 12.34 -14.36
C ILE A 259 16.97 12.71 -13.13
N ILE A 260 17.36 11.71 -12.32
CA ILE A 260 18.04 11.92 -11.04
C ILE A 260 19.36 11.17 -11.02
N GLU A 261 20.45 11.89 -10.88
CA GLU A 261 21.80 11.35 -10.72
C GLU A 261 22.35 11.62 -9.31
N PRO A 262 23.39 10.87 -8.90
CA PRO A 262 24.17 11.23 -7.73
C PRO A 262 24.81 12.62 -7.94
N SER A 263 24.86 13.44 -6.88
CA SER A 263 25.72 14.62 -6.91
C SER A 263 27.19 14.22 -7.08
N GLU A 264 28.06 15.12 -7.56
CA GLU A 264 29.49 14.85 -7.76
C GLU A 264 30.14 14.20 -6.54
N PHE A 265 29.81 14.72 -5.34
CA PHE A 265 30.33 14.17 -4.09
C PHE A 265 29.95 12.69 -3.88
N ILE A 266 28.70 12.32 -4.15
CA ILE A 266 28.23 10.93 -4.03
C ILE A 266 28.83 10.08 -5.15
N PHE A 267 28.94 10.61 -6.35
CA PHE A 267 29.53 9.92 -7.48
C PHE A 267 30.99 9.54 -7.21
N ASP A 268 31.83 10.47 -6.75
CA ASP A 268 33.22 10.23 -6.37
C ASP A 268 33.35 9.20 -5.24
N PHE A 269 32.39 9.23 -4.31
CA PHE A 269 32.35 8.23 -3.24
C PHE A 269 32.03 6.83 -3.79
N LEU A 270 31.11 6.72 -4.73
CA LEU A 270 30.68 5.45 -5.34
C LEU A 270 31.73 4.81 -6.24
N GLN A 271 32.73 5.57 -6.71
CA GLN A 271 33.87 5.02 -7.45
C GLN A 271 34.79 4.15 -6.57
N ARG A 272 34.70 4.24 -5.25
CA ARG A 272 35.51 3.45 -4.32
C ARG A 272 34.92 2.07 -4.14
N ASP A 273 35.35 1.08 -4.82
CA ASP A 273 34.78 -0.29 -4.76
C ASP A 273 35.00 -0.97 -3.38
N ASN A 274 34.01 -0.79 -2.47
CA ASN A 274 33.98 -1.41 -1.14
C ASN A 274 32.54 -1.63 -0.65
N ALA A 275 32.37 -2.40 0.43
CA ALA A 275 31.04 -2.73 0.97
C ALA A 275 30.21 -1.50 1.40
N LEU A 276 30.86 -0.42 1.84
CA LEU A 276 30.17 0.80 2.22
C LEU A 276 29.64 1.55 0.99
N THR A 277 30.39 1.56 -0.11
CA THR A 277 29.94 2.14 -1.37
C THR A 277 28.77 1.35 -1.96
N ALA A 278 28.80 0.02 -1.93
CA ALA A 278 27.71 -0.82 -2.35
C ALA A 278 26.40 -0.53 -1.54
N PHE A 279 26.53 -0.40 -0.22
CA PHE A 279 25.40 -0.04 0.62
C PHE A 279 24.88 1.38 0.33
N THR A 280 25.76 2.35 0.11
CA THR A 280 25.42 3.73 -0.26
C THR A 280 24.72 3.78 -1.60
N ALA A 281 25.18 3.02 -2.59
CA ALA A 281 24.53 2.86 -3.89
C ALA A 281 23.10 2.31 -3.74
N GLY A 282 22.91 1.30 -2.88
CA GLY A 282 21.60 0.76 -2.57
C GLY A 282 20.68 1.81 -1.94
N LEU A 283 21.17 2.61 -0.99
CA LEU A 283 20.41 3.73 -0.41
C LEU A 283 20.08 4.80 -1.46
N PHE A 284 21.05 5.15 -2.31
CA PHE A 284 20.82 6.11 -3.38
C PHE A 284 19.76 5.65 -4.37
N SER A 285 19.74 4.36 -4.73
CA SER A 285 18.66 3.79 -5.55
C SER A 285 17.29 3.86 -4.90
N LEU A 286 17.20 3.83 -3.55
CA LEU A 286 15.96 4.11 -2.83
C LEU A 286 15.56 5.57 -2.95
N VAL A 287 16.52 6.49 -2.86
CA VAL A 287 16.29 7.92 -3.05
C VAL A 287 15.76 8.19 -4.46
N GLN A 288 16.41 7.65 -5.49
CA GLN A 288 15.92 7.74 -6.86
C GLN A 288 14.47 7.23 -6.95
N TYR A 289 14.18 6.05 -6.40
CA TYR A 289 12.85 5.45 -6.42
C TYR A 289 11.78 6.31 -5.74
N ILE A 290 12.12 7.01 -4.66
CA ILE A 290 11.16 7.85 -3.93
C ILE A 290 10.89 9.16 -4.66
N PHE A 291 11.92 9.78 -5.25
CA PHE A 291 11.83 11.17 -5.73
C PHE A 291 11.61 11.29 -7.24
N HIS A 292 12.02 10.29 -8.04
CA HIS A 292 11.89 10.38 -9.50
C HIS A 292 10.44 10.65 -9.94
N GLY A 293 9.45 10.06 -9.27
CA GLY A 293 8.04 10.16 -9.66
C GLY A 293 7.50 11.59 -9.76
N PHE A 294 8.04 12.51 -8.98
CA PHE A 294 7.67 13.92 -9.04
C PHE A 294 8.22 14.62 -10.28
N TYR A 295 9.45 14.31 -10.65
CA TYR A 295 10.08 14.81 -11.88
C TYR A 295 9.50 14.14 -13.13
N GLU A 296 9.22 12.84 -13.05
CA GLU A 296 8.52 12.09 -14.10
C GLU A 296 7.13 12.68 -14.37
N PHE A 297 6.43 13.09 -13.31
CA PHE A 297 5.16 13.79 -13.49
C PHE A 297 5.34 15.13 -14.21
N SER A 298 6.40 15.89 -13.89
CA SER A 298 6.69 17.13 -14.60
C SER A 298 7.00 16.89 -16.09
N LEU A 299 7.76 15.85 -16.40
CA LEU A 299 8.03 15.44 -17.77
C LEU A 299 6.74 15.03 -18.49
N LEU A 300 5.96 14.15 -17.88
CA LEU A 300 4.67 13.70 -18.40
C LEU A 300 3.74 14.88 -18.69
N PHE A 301 3.61 15.82 -17.74
CA PHE A 301 2.73 16.98 -17.88
C PHE A 301 3.09 17.86 -19.09
N ASN A 302 4.38 17.98 -19.40
CA ASN A 302 4.86 18.81 -20.50
C ASN A 302 4.90 18.10 -21.86
N SER A 303 5.10 16.78 -21.86
CA SER A 303 5.29 15.99 -23.10
C SER A 303 4.08 15.18 -23.51
N PHE A 304 3.05 15.09 -22.65
CA PHE A 304 1.86 14.29 -22.96
C PHE A 304 1.11 14.85 -24.17
N SER A 305 1.04 14.06 -25.21
CA SER A 305 0.37 14.40 -26.47
C SER A 305 -0.64 13.35 -26.90
N GLY A 306 -0.87 12.34 -26.06
CA GLY A 306 -1.80 11.24 -26.34
C GLY A 306 -3.26 11.62 -26.02
N GLU A 307 -4.16 10.71 -26.38
CA GLU A 307 -5.55 10.80 -25.96
C GLU A 307 -5.70 10.37 -24.50
N HIS A 308 -6.62 10.97 -23.77
CA HIS A 308 -6.90 10.60 -22.38
C HIS A 308 -7.66 9.27 -22.31
N GLU A 309 -7.20 8.36 -21.44
CA GLU A 309 -7.68 6.98 -21.35
C GLU A 309 -9.01 6.80 -20.59
N MET A 310 -9.65 7.91 -20.18
CA MET A 310 -10.99 7.97 -19.54
C MET A 310 -11.20 6.97 -18.39
N GLY A 311 -10.16 6.75 -17.58
CA GLY A 311 -10.21 5.87 -16.42
C GLY A 311 -9.67 4.47 -16.65
N THR A 312 -9.24 4.11 -17.85
CA THR A 312 -8.73 2.77 -18.15
C THR A 312 -7.52 2.42 -17.30
N ARG A 313 -6.63 3.37 -17.05
CA ARG A 313 -5.45 3.18 -16.21
C ARG A 313 -5.78 3.17 -14.73
N THR A 314 -6.58 4.13 -14.28
CA THR A 314 -7.02 4.20 -12.87
C THR A 314 -7.84 2.99 -12.45
N PHE A 315 -8.69 2.47 -13.34
CA PHE A 315 -9.56 1.32 -13.10
C PHE A 315 -9.10 0.05 -13.83
N TRP A 316 -7.83 -0.01 -14.21
CA TRP A 316 -7.28 -1.13 -14.97
C TRP A 316 -7.60 -2.50 -14.34
N LEU A 317 -7.48 -2.65 -13.03
CA LEU A 317 -7.73 -3.93 -12.39
C LEU A 317 -9.21 -4.35 -12.42
N PRO A 318 -10.18 -3.51 -12.02
CA PRO A 318 -11.60 -3.80 -12.22
C PRO A 318 -11.94 -4.13 -13.68
N LEU A 319 -11.42 -3.37 -14.63
CA LEU A 319 -11.63 -3.59 -16.05
C LEU A 319 -11.04 -4.93 -16.51
N LYS A 320 -9.85 -5.28 -16.05
CA LYS A 320 -9.24 -6.58 -16.36
C LYS A 320 -10.06 -7.75 -15.82
N VAL A 321 -10.58 -7.63 -14.61
CA VAL A 321 -11.48 -8.64 -14.03
C VAL A 321 -12.75 -8.76 -14.86
N LEU A 322 -13.37 -7.64 -15.26
CA LEU A 322 -14.54 -7.63 -16.12
C LEU A 322 -14.26 -8.21 -17.50
N SER A 323 -13.10 -7.91 -18.10
CA SER A 323 -12.70 -8.49 -19.39
C SER A 323 -12.57 -10.01 -19.32
N VAL A 324 -11.96 -10.53 -18.26
CA VAL A 324 -11.85 -11.99 -18.05
C VAL A 324 -13.24 -12.62 -17.89
N ILE A 325 -14.14 -12.01 -17.11
CA ILE A 325 -15.51 -12.50 -16.90
C ILE A 325 -16.32 -12.45 -18.21
N SER A 326 -16.10 -11.42 -19.02
CA SER A 326 -16.80 -11.23 -20.30
C SER A 326 -16.14 -11.95 -21.48
N ASN A 327 -15.19 -12.86 -21.22
CA ASN A 327 -14.43 -13.59 -22.26
C ASN A 327 -13.78 -12.67 -23.31
N GLY A 328 -13.23 -11.55 -22.87
CA GLY A 328 -12.54 -10.59 -23.74
C GLY A 328 -13.46 -9.62 -24.51
N SER A 329 -14.76 -9.60 -24.22
CA SER A 329 -15.68 -8.66 -24.88
C SER A 329 -15.43 -7.20 -24.52
N ILE A 330 -14.71 -6.94 -23.41
CA ILE A 330 -14.26 -5.61 -23.02
C ILE A 330 -12.79 -5.50 -23.40
N PRO A 331 -12.45 -4.73 -24.44
CA PRO A 331 -11.06 -4.51 -24.81
C PRO A 331 -10.35 -3.75 -23.67
N ILE A 332 -9.21 -4.25 -23.25
CA ILE A 332 -8.30 -3.55 -22.33
C ILE A 332 -7.05 -3.21 -23.13
N ASP A 333 -7.23 -2.50 -24.19
CA ASP A 333 -6.09 -1.98 -24.92
C ASP A 333 -5.52 -0.84 -24.09
N VAL A 334 -4.33 -1.08 -23.53
CA VAL A 334 -3.54 0.01 -23.00
C VAL A 334 -3.15 0.84 -24.19
N PHE A 335 -3.72 2.03 -24.30
CA PHE A 335 -3.38 2.94 -25.39
C PHE A 335 -1.88 3.18 -25.38
N ASP A 336 -1.27 3.05 -26.54
CA ASP A 336 0.14 3.38 -26.74
C ASP A 336 0.27 4.91 -26.69
N ASN A 337 0.34 5.43 -25.45
CA ASN A 337 0.35 6.87 -25.20
C ASN A 337 1.75 7.41 -25.39
N SER A 338 1.95 8.12 -26.46
CA SER A 338 3.19 8.88 -26.70
C SER A 338 3.47 9.82 -25.53
N GLY A 339 4.65 9.69 -24.96
CA GLY A 339 5.12 10.50 -23.84
C GLY A 339 5.04 9.85 -22.46
N VAL A 340 4.46 8.66 -22.34
CA VAL A 340 4.49 7.90 -21.08
C VAL A 340 5.70 6.96 -21.09
N ARG A 341 6.62 7.15 -20.14
CA ARG A 341 7.78 6.26 -19.99
C ARG A 341 7.35 4.97 -19.27
N GLU A 342 7.66 3.84 -19.87
CA GLU A 342 7.36 2.55 -19.26
C GLU A 342 8.26 2.23 -18.07
N GLY A 343 7.70 1.55 -17.07
CA GLY A 343 8.45 1.04 -15.92
C GLY A 343 8.81 2.07 -14.86
N VAL A 344 8.37 3.33 -15.00
CA VAL A 344 8.56 4.39 -14.01
C VAL A 344 7.24 4.83 -13.38
N TYR A 345 7.33 5.32 -12.14
CA TYR A 345 6.15 5.85 -11.42
C TYR A 345 6.07 7.37 -11.59
N THR A 346 4.86 7.90 -11.62
CA THR A 346 4.55 9.33 -11.83
C THR A 346 3.76 9.92 -10.67
N THR A 347 4.07 9.58 -9.43
CA THR A 347 3.32 9.91 -8.21
C THR A 347 1.88 9.36 -8.21
N TYR A 348 1.04 9.77 -7.28
CA TYR A 348 -0.39 9.44 -7.30
C TYR A 348 -1.15 10.16 -8.42
N VAL A 349 -0.63 11.30 -8.87
CA VAL A 349 -1.31 12.19 -9.84
C VAL A 349 -1.17 11.69 -11.27
N GLY A 350 -0.02 11.11 -11.63
CA GLY A 350 0.29 10.80 -13.03
C GLY A 350 -0.73 9.91 -13.73
N PRO A 351 -1.10 8.73 -13.18
CA PRO A 351 -2.10 7.86 -13.79
C PRO A 351 -3.44 8.55 -14.00
N ILE A 352 -3.86 9.36 -13.01
CA ILE A 352 -5.12 10.10 -13.07
C ILE A 352 -5.05 11.23 -14.11
N PHE A 353 -3.85 11.82 -14.28
CA PHE A 353 -3.63 12.83 -15.33
C PHE A 353 -3.68 12.19 -16.73
N ILE A 354 -3.11 11.01 -16.92
CA ILE A 354 -3.20 10.27 -18.18
C ILE A 354 -4.66 9.98 -18.53
N ASP A 355 -5.45 9.56 -17.55
CA ASP A 355 -6.88 9.25 -17.75
C ASP A 355 -7.74 10.48 -18.00
N PHE A 356 -7.55 11.56 -17.23
CA PHE A 356 -8.52 12.66 -17.14
C PHE A 356 -7.94 14.04 -17.43
N GLY A 357 -6.64 14.18 -17.72
CA GLY A 357 -6.00 15.45 -18.06
C GLY A 357 -6.23 16.51 -16.98
N PHE A 358 -6.64 17.68 -17.42
CA PHE A 358 -6.94 18.82 -16.54
C PHE A 358 -8.16 18.63 -15.62
N LEU A 359 -8.97 17.60 -15.82
CA LEU A 359 -10.05 17.23 -14.90
C LEU A 359 -9.55 16.45 -13.66
N SER A 360 -8.28 16.05 -13.63
CA SER A 360 -7.68 15.28 -12.52
C SER A 360 -7.93 15.88 -11.14
N PRO A 361 -7.90 17.20 -10.89
CA PRO A 361 -8.20 17.74 -9.57
C PRO A 361 -9.62 17.39 -9.08
N ILE A 362 -10.60 17.40 -9.97
CA ILE A 362 -12.00 17.05 -9.64
C ILE A 362 -12.08 15.55 -9.31
N VAL A 363 -11.48 14.72 -10.14
CA VAL A 363 -11.44 13.26 -9.92
C VAL A 363 -10.73 12.94 -8.61
N LEU A 364 -9.61 13.59 -8.32
CA LEU A 364 -8.86 13.43 -7.08
C LEU A 364 -9.63 13.86 -5.84
N PHE A 365 -10.43 14.92 -5.93
CA PHE A 365 -11.31 15.34 -4.85
C PHE A 365 -12.31 14.21 -4.50
N PHE A 366 -13.02 13.67 -5.49
CA PHE A 366 -13.96 12.56 -5.27
C PHE A 366 -13.25 11.27 -4.83
N ASN A 367 -12.07 11.00 -5.39
CA ASN A 367 -11.25 9.87 -4.97
C ASN A 367 -10.87 10.01 -3.47
N GLY A 368 -10.38 11.16 -3.04
CA GLY A 368 -10.06 11.45 -1.65
C GLY A 368 -11.27 11.29 -0.72
N LEU A 369 -12.46 11.75 -1.17
CA LEU A 369 -13.70 11.63 -0.44
C LEU A 369 -14.09 10.16 -0.24
N ILE A 370 -14.07 9.37 -1.29
CA ILE A 370 -14.50 7.96 -1.28
C ILE A 370 -13.51 7.10 -0.49
N ILE A 371 -12.20 7.26 -0.75
CA ILE A 371 -11.18 6.41 -0.16
C ILE A 371 -11.03 6.63 1.34
N SER A 372 -11.46 7.78 1.88
CA SER A 372 -11.41 8.05 3.32
C SER A 372 -12.65 7.60 4.10
N LEU A 373 -13.69 7.09 3.42
CA LEU A 373 -14.89 6.54 4.08
C LEU A 373 -14.59 5.41 5.09
N PRO A 374 -13.65 4.47 4.84
CA PRO A 374 -13.27 3.47 5.83
C PRO A 374 -12.83 4.08 7.16
N PHE A 375 -12.06 5.17 7.14
CA PHE A 375 -11.68 5.88 8.36
C PHE A 375 -12.91 6.45 9.09
N ARG A 376 -13.84 7.07 8.37
CA ARG A 376 -15.09 7.56 8.94
C ARG A 376 -15.89 6.44 9.59
N TRP A 377 -16.01 5.28 8.96
CA TRP A 377 -16.70 4.13 9.51
C TRP A 377 -15.99 3.56 10.75
N LEU A 378 -14.65 3.51 10.73
CA LEU A 378 -13.87 3.16 11.91
C LEU A 378 -14.15 4.13 13.06
N MET A 379 -14.22 5.45 12.79
CA MET A 379 -14.56 6.49 13.78
C MET A 379 -15.97 6.32 14.36
N LEU A 380 -16.89 5.74 13.61
CA LEU A 380 -18.22 5.35 14.09
C LEU A 380 -18.23 4.05 14.92
N GLY A 381 -17.06 3.47 15.22
CA GLY A 381 -16.89 2.27 16.02
C GLY A 381 -16.96 0.96 15.22
N LYS A 382 -17.04 1.01 13.90
CA LYS A 382 -17.11 -0.17 13.04
C LYS A 382 -15.71 -0.76 12.83
N LEU A 383 -15.21 -1.52 13.81
CA LEU A 383 -13.83 -2.01 13.88
C LEU A 383 -13.42 -2.91 12.68
N ALA A 384 -14.38 -3.51 11.98
CA ALA A 384 -14.09 -4.32 10.79
C ALA A 384 -13.48 -3.51 9.63
N TRP A 385 -13.60 -2.19 9.67
CA TRP A 385 -13.00 -1.28 8.70
C TRP A 385 -11.52 -0.93 9.00
N LEU A 386 -10.95 -1.47 10.08
CA LEU A 386 -9.55 -1.24 10.43
C LEU A 386 -8.58 -1.59 9.27
N PRO A 387 -8.66 -2.76 8.60
CA PRO A 387 -7.76 -3.08 7.49
C PRO A 387 -7.84 -2.09 6.33
N ALA A 388 -9.06 -1.72 5.90
CA ALA A 388 -9.23 -0.72 4.84
C ALA A 388 -8.71 0.66 5.25
N THR A 389 -8.93 1.06 6.49
CA THR A 389 -8.44 2.34 7.03
C THR A 389 -6.92 2.41 7.02
N THR A 390 -6.24 1.32 7.40
CA THR A 390 -4.76 1.28 7.42
C THR A 390 -4.16 1.35 6.04
N LEU A 391 -4.76 0.69 5.06
CA LEU A 391 -4.33 0.76 3.66
C LEU A 391 -4.54 2.15 3.07
N VAL A 392 -5.65 2.79 3.38
CA VAL A 392 -5.92 4.17 2.95
C VAL A 392 -4.91 5.14 3.56
N ALA A 393 -4.60 5.00 4.85
CA ALA A 393 -3.56 5.81 5.50
C ALA A 393 -2.17 5.56 4.88
N THR A 394 -1.88 4.30 4.51
CA THR A 394 -0.65 3.92 3.80
C THR A 394 -0.60 4.58 2.41
N GLY A 395 -1.69 4.52 1.64
CA GLY A 395 -1.77 5.18 0.35
C GLY A 395 -1.61 6.70 0.44
N ALA A 396 -2.20 7.31 1.47
CA ALA A 396 -2.04 8.74 1.74
C ALA A 396 -0.59 9.10 2.12
N LEU A 397 0.10 8.23 2.88
CA LEU A 397 1.52 8.42 3.20
C LEU A 397 2.43 8.27 1.97
N LEU A 398 2.11 7.38 1.04
CA LEU A 398 2.89 7.14 -0.16
C LEU A 398 2.45 8.01 -1.36
N TRP A 399 1.49 8.89 -1.19
CA TRP A 399 0.89 9.69 -2.25
C TRP A 399 1.90 10.50 -3.08
N PRO A 400 2.94 11.16 -2.51
CA PRO A 400 3.94 11.87 -3.31
C PRO A 400 4.86 10.94 -4.11
N VAL A 401 4.90 9.66 -3.77
CA VAL A 401 5.82 8.69 -4.36
C VAL A 401 5.14 7.86 -5.45
N VAL A 402 4.01 7.25 -5.11
CA VAL A 402 3.35 6.27 -6.00
C VAL A 402 1.87 6.11 -5.65
N ASN A 403 1.06 5.82 -6.67
CA ASN A 403 -0.29 5.33 -6.46
C ASN A 403 -0.26 3.82 -6.19
N ILE A 404 -0.30 3.43 -4.90
CA ILE A 404 -0.25 2.01 -4.54
C ILE A 404 -1.48 1.23 -5.05
N PHE A 405 -2.60 1.90 -5.28
CA PHE A 405 -3.86 1.26 -5.71
C PHE A 405 -3.91 0.99 -7.21
N GLU A 406 -3.00 1.54 -7.98
CA GLU A 406 -2.79 1.20 -9.38
C GLU A 406 -2.06 -0.15 -9.54
N SER A 407 -1.21 -0.51 -8.58
CA SER A 407 -0.59 -1.82 -8.58
C SER A 407 -1.62 -2.92 -8.30
N SER A 408 -1.52 -4.06 -9.01
CA SER A 408 -2.43 -5.19 -8.80
C SER A 408 -2.47 -5.62 -7.33
N SER A 409 -1.32 -5.71 -6.66
CA SER A 409 -1.24 -6.10 -5.26
C SER A 409 -1.94 -5.10 -4.34
N GLY A 410 -1.73 -3.80 -4.51
CA GLY A 410 -2.35 -2.77 -3.69
C GLY A 410 -3.86 -2.68 -3.90
N ALA A 411 -4.32 -2.80 -5.14
CA ALA A 411 -5.75 -2.82 -5.45
C ALA A 411 -6.44 -4.05 -4.84
N PHE A 412 -5.87 -5.25 -4.95
CA PHE A 412 -6.45 -6.44 -4.33
C PHE A 412 -6.45 -6.36 -2.80
N LEU A 413 -5.41 -5.79 -2.17
CA LEU A 413 -5.39 -5.53 -0.73
C LEU A 413 -6.54 -4.59 -0.34
N LEU A 414 -6.80 -3.54 -1.12
CA LEU A 414 -7.89 -2.61 -0.87
C LEU A 414 -9.25 -3.29 -1.03
N PHE A 415 -9.47 -4.02 -2.12
CA PHE A 415 -10.71 -4.77 -2.34
C PHE A 415 -10.97 -5.78 -1.22
N GLY A 416 -9.97 -6.59 -0.88
CA GLY A 416 -10.08 -7.56 0.21
C GLY A 416 -10.43 -6.90 1.54
N SER A 417 -9.82 -5.76 1.85
CA SER A 417 -10.09 -5.02 3.08
C SER A 417 -11.48 -4.37 3.10
N ILE A 418 -11.99 -3.91 1.95
CA ILE A 418 -13.37 -3.38 1.82
C ILE A 418 -14.37 -4.53 2.01
N ILE A 419 -14.15 -5.69 1.39
CA ILE A 419 -15.00 -6.87 1.57
C ILE A 419 -15.08 -7.25 3.05
N ILE A 420 -13.96 -7.25 3.77
CA ILE A 420 -13.93 -7.52 5.21
C ILE A 420 -14.77 -6.51 5.97
N GLY A 421 -14.66 -5.23 5.65
CA GLY A 421 -15.45 -4.15 6.26
C GLY A 421 -16.95 -4.34 6.04
N LEU A 422 -17.35 -4.62 4.79
CA LEU A 422 -18.76 -4.85 4.42
C LEU A 422 -19.33 -6.10 5.08
N LEU A 423 -18.62 -7.22 5.06
CA LEU A 423 -19.03 -8.44 5.75
C LEU A 423 -19.22 -8.18 7.25
N GLY A 424 -18.29 -7.44 7.87
CA GLY A 424 -18.39 -7.06 9.28
C GLY A 424 -19.65 -6.23 9.60
N GLU A 425 -20.13 -5.41 8.66
CA GLU A 425 -21.38 -4.65 8.82
C GLU A 425 -22.63 -5.51 8.63
N CYS A 426 -22.68 -6.32 7.58
CA CYS A 426 -23.83 -7.14 7.26
C CYS A 426 -24.18 -8.09 8.42
N PHE A 427 -23.17 -8.65 9.05
CA PHE A 427 -23.37 -9.60 10.15
C PHE A 427 -23.53 -8.94 11.51
N GLY A 428 -23.17 -7.65 11.66
CA GLY A 428 -23.45 -6.88 12.88
C GLY A 428 -24.92 -6.48 13.03
N LYS A 429 -25.66 -6.41 11.94
CA LYS A 429 -27.07 -5.99 11.93
C LYS A 429 -28.06 -7.09 12.34
N ASN A 430 -27.73 -8.34 12.09
CA ASN A 430 -28.68 -9.45 12.27
C ASN A 430 -28.94 -9.90 13.73
N ASN A 431 -28.33 -9.25 14.72
CA ASN A 431 -28.45 -9.63 16.13
C ASN A 431 -29.03 -8.54 17.04
N VAL A 432 -29.58 -7.49 16.48
CA VAL A 432 -30.47 -6.59 17.28
C VAL A 432 -31.85 -7.20 17.20
N GLU A 433 -32.13 -8.22 18.04
CA GLU A 433 -33.52 -8.50 18.42
C GLU A 433 -34.12 -7.20 18.96
N PRO A 434 -35.20 -6.70 18.38
CA PRO A 434 -35.90 -5.62 18.99
C PRO A 434 -36.34 -6.16 20.36
N ASN A 435 -35.75 -5.63 21.45
CA ASN A 435 -36.33 -5.80 22.77
C ASN A 435 -37.80 -5.40 22.66
N ARG A 436 -38.65 -6.38 22.45
CA ARG A 436 -40.09 -6.23 22.74
C ARG A 436 -40.14 -5.94 24.24
N THR A 437 -40.11 -4.68 24.59
CA THR A 437 -40.63 -4.22 25.86
C THR A 437 -42.06 -4.69 25.89
N LEU A 438 -42.28 -5.83 26.52
CA LEU A 438 -43.58 -6.19 27.06
C LEU A 438 -43.96 -5.08 28.05
N VAL A 439 -44.70 -4.10 27.54
CA VAL A 439 -45.48 -3.21 28.37
C VAL A 439 -46.64 -4.08 28.86
N SER A 440 -46.51 -4.57 30.09
CA SER A 440 -47.65 -5.09 30.89
C SER A 440 -48.16 -3.98 31.79
#